data_070f7eba79f4fb28a236c8855ec6ae0b
#
_entry.id   070f7eba79f4fb28a236c8855ec6ae0b
#
_cell.length_a   1.000
_cell.length_b   1.000
_cell.length_c   1.000
_cell.angle_alpha   90.00
_cell.angle_beta   90.00
_cell.angle_gamma   90.00
#
_symmetry.space_group_name_H-M   'P 1'
#
loop_
_entity.id
_entity.type
_entity.pdbx_description
1 polymer ?
#
loop_
_entity_poly.entity_id
_entity_poly.type
_entity_poly.pdbx_seq_one_letter_code
_entity_poly.pdbx_strand_id
1 'polypeptide(L)'
;IEHNVADGCGSYREDGGFNGSAAIWCTRGSNCIIQYNEAFNTHMLEGNADGTAFDIDIDAIDCIVQYNYSHDNEGGFMLFIDASNSSGGIVRYNISQNDKTRIFMIAGGVQPNMKIYNNTIYISEGLDTKIIEHTWDEAGDINAPWIFKNNSICNYGSGGYMIPGKNGIFSNNVYHGNHPSTEPAELNKITADPKFVNPGSGKRGFESLSGYYLKKKSSAGQAGAVIDHHGGQDIFGKKVSDSVPSNIGAVN
;
A
#
# COMPACT_ATOMS: atom_id res chain seq x y z
N ILE A 1 -5.36 -2.41 -16.42
CA ILE A 1 -4.17 -3.29 -16.42
C ILE A 1 -4.43 -4.40 -15.42
N GLU A 2 -4.53 -5.64 -15.89
CA GLU A 2 -4.88 -6.75 -15.01
C GLU A 2 -4.24 -8.08 -15.43
N HIS A 3 -4.11 -9.00 -14.46
CA HIS A 3 -3.63 -10.35 -14.63
C HIS A 3 -2.21 -10.45 -15.23
N ASN A 4 -1.34 -9.49 -14.87
CA ASN A 4 0.06 -9.52 -15.28
C ASN A 4 0.96 -9.95 -14.12
N VAL A 5 2.10 -10.51 -14.48
CA VAL A 5 3.22 -10.80 -13.57
C VAL A 5 4.42 -9.98 -14.03
N ALA A 6 4.90 -9.10 -13.15
CA ALA A 6 6.08 -8.29 -13.35
C ALA A 6 7.19 -8.75 -12.39
N ASP A 7 8.25 -9.33 -12.93
CA ASP A 7 9.37 -9.90 -12.18
C ASP A 7 10.68 -9.24 -12.62
N GLY A 8 11.42 -8.66 -11.67
CA GLY A 8 12.74 -8.09 -11.91
C GLY A 8 12.76 -6.82 -12.78
N CYS A 9 11.69 -6.02 -12.74
CA CYS A 9 11.68 -4.74 -13.45
C CYS A 9 12.79 -3.81 -12.95
N GLY A 10 13.29 -2.90 -13.81
CA GLY A 10 14.33 -1.93 -13.45
C GLY A 10 15.74 -2.53 -13.29
N SER A 11 15.98 -3.75 -13.74
CA SER A 11 17.20 -4.51 -13.47
C SER A 11 18.47 -3.99 -14.15
N TYR A 12 18.39 -3.09 -15.12
CA TYR A 12 19.58 -2.56 -15.77
C TYR A 12 19.39 -1.24 -16.53
N ARG A 13 20.29 -0.27 -16.28
CA ARG A 13 20.49 0.93 -17.12
C ARG A 13 21.97 1.19 -17.31
N GLU A 14 22.45 1.16 -18.56
CA GLU A 14 23.85 1.42 -18.94
C GLU A 14 24.27 2.89 -18.80
N ASP A 15 23.32 3.81 -18.86
CA ASP A 15 23.59 5.23 -19.11
C ASP A 15 23.67 6.11 -17.84
N GLY A 16 23.60 5.52 -16.64
CA GLY A 16 23.55 6.28 -15.39
C GLY A 16 22.36 7.22 -15.32
N GLY A 17 21.35 7.02 -16.18
CA GLY A 17 20.18 7.87 -16.28
C GLY A 17 19.32 7.82 -15.03
N PHE A 18 18.59 8.91 -14.81
CA PHE A 18 17.73 9.10 -13.67
C PHE A 18 16.59 8.08 -13.64
N ASN A 19 16.27 7.63 -12.45
CA ASN A 19 15.12 6.86 -12.02
C ASN A 19 15.08 5.41 -12.49
N GLY A 20 14.94 4.50 -11.54
CA GLY A 20 14.39 3.18 -11.74
C GLY A 20 12.98 3.29 -12.32
N SER A 21 12.32 2.19 -12.62
CA SER A 21 10.92 2.17 -12.99
C SER A 21 10.10 1.57 -11.86
N ALA A 22 8.86 1.98 -11.69
CA ALA A 22 7.86 1.12 -11.07
C ALA A 22 7.62 -0.09 -11.97
N ALA A 23 7.16 -1.21 -11.41
CA ALA A 23 6.87 -2.39 -12.22
C ALA A 23 5.61 -2.18 -13.10
N ILE A 24 4.54 -1.64 -12.52
CA ILE A 24 3.28 -1.35 -13.23
C ILE A 24 2.74 -0.01 -12.74
N TRP A 25 2.55 0.95 -13.64
CA TRP A 25 2.11 2.30 -13.25
C TRP A 25 1.14 2.93 -14.25
N CYS A 26 0.50 4.00 -13.81
CA CYS A 26 -0.36 4.85 -14.62
C CYS A 26 0.16 6.29 -14.54
N THR A 27 0.51 6.87 -15.69
CA THR A 27 0.91 8.28 -15.82
C THR A 27 0.05 8.97 -16.87
N ARG A 28 -0.28 10.23 -16.65
CA ARG A 28 -1.09 11.07 -17.59
C ARG A 28 -2.38 10.39 -18.04
N GLY A 29 -3.01 9.65 -17.12
CA GLY A 29 -4.21 8.88 -17.38
C GLY A 29 -5.34 9.19 -16.41
N SER A 30 -6.58 8.94 -16.82
CA SER A 30 -7.73 9.07 -15.95
C SER A 30 -8.50 7.77 -15.86
N ASN A 31 -9.05 7.47 -14.67
CA ASN A 31 -9.83 6.26 -14.41
C ASN A 31 -9.07 4.95 -14.70
N CYS A 32 -7.75 4.96 -14.56
CA CYS A 32 -6.95 3.75 -14.71
C CYS A 32 -7.24 2.79 -13.56
N ILE A 33 -7.40 1.50 -13.87
CA ILE A 33 -7.51 0.45 -12.87
C ILE A 33 -6.35 -0.53 -13.06
N ILE A 34 -5.54 -0.71 -12.01
CA ILE A 34 -4.46 -1.68 -11.92
C ILE A 34 -4.91 -2.74 -10.92
N GLN A 35 -5.21 -3.96 -11.39
CA GLN A 35 -5.78 -5.00 -10.53
C GLN A 35 -5.35 -6.41 -10.89
N TYR A 36 -5.37 -7.32 -9.91
CA TYR A 36 -5.01 -8.74 -10.06
C TYR A 36 -3.63 -8.96 -10.67
N ASN A 37 -2.70 -8.04 -10.43
CA ASN A 37 -1.32 -8.18 -10.87
C ASN A 37 -0.43 -8.64 -9.71
N GLU A 38 0.63 -9.33 -10.05
CA GLU A 38 1.73 -9.65 -9.15
C GLU A 38 2.98 -8.88 -9.61
N ALA A 39 3.64 -8.16 -8.69
CA ALA A 39 4.86 -7.44 -8.97
C ALA A 39 5.90 -7.71 -7.87
N PHE A 40 7.08 -8.16 -8.27
CA PHE A 40 8.13 -8.54 -7.33
C PHE A 40 9.54 -8.40 -7.92
N ASN A 41 10.52 -8.34 -7.01
CA ASN A 41 11.94 -8.16 -7.38
C ASN A 41 12.20 -6.91 -8.24
N THR A 42 11.36 -5.89 -8.17
CA THR A 42 11.63 -4.63 -8.86
C THR A 42 12.85 -3.98 -8.26
N HIS A 43 13.84 -3.62 -9.09
CA HIS A 43 15.08 -3.06 -8.64
C HIS A 43 15.01 -1.55 -8.47
N MET A 44 15.65 -1.06 -7.42
CA MET A 44 15.82 0.36 -7.15
C MET A 44 17.27 0.76 -7.39
N LEU A 45 17.49 1.80 -8.18
CA LEU A 45 18.83 2.40 -8.27
C LEU A 45 19.11 3.20 -6.99
N GLU A 46 20.32 3.08 -6.47
CA GLU A 46 20.75 3.75 -5.25
C GLU A 46 20.48 5.27 -5.33
N GLY A 47 19.81 5.81 -4.33
CA GLY A 47 19.45 7.23 -4.25
C GLY A 47 18.20 7.65 -5.05
N ASN A 48 17.45 6.71 -5.64
CA ASN A 48 16.25 7.00 -6.42
C ASN A 48 14.93 6.73 -5.66
N ALA A 49 13.87 7.34 -6.19
CA ALA A 49 12.51 7.23 -5.66
C ALA A 49 11.79 5.95 -6.10
N ASP A 50 12.07 5.46 -7.28
CA ASP A 50 11.37 4.36 -7.93
C ASP A 50 11.79 2.97 -7.43
N GLY A 51 11.53 1.92 -8.19
CA GLY A 51 11.75 0.54 -7.79
C GLY A 51 10.56 -0.04 -7.02
N THR A 52 9.39 0.60 -7.10
CA THR A 52 8.15 0.17 -6.47
C THR A 52 7.38 -0.83 -7.33
N ALA A 53 6.50 -1.61 -6.72
CA ALA A 53 5.61 -2.49 -7.47
C ALA A 53 4.62 -1.71 -8.32
N PHE A 54 3.98 -0.70 -7.73
CA PHE A 54 2.93 0.08 -8.38
C PHE A 54 3.13 1.58 -8.19
N ASP A 55 2.56 2.38 -9.15
CA ASP A 55 2.65 3.82 -9.07
C ASP A 55 1.42 4.50 -9.69
N ILE A 56 0.92 5.53 -9.03
CA ILE A 56 -0.01 6.53 -9.54
C ILE A 56 0.80 7.81 -9.76
N ASP A 57 1.29 7.94 -10.98
CA ASP A 57 2.32 8.89 -11.38
C ASP A 57 1.72 10.23 -11.87
N ILE A 58 2.54 11.05 -12.46
CA ILE A 58 2.28 12.43 -12.92
C ILE A 58 0.97 12.52 -13.73
N ASP A 59 0.16 13.55 -13.44
CA ASP A 59 -1.11 13.85 -14.13
C ASP A 59 -2.12 12.67 -14.12
N ALA A 60 -2.09 11.82 -13.10
CA ALA A 60 -3.01 10.69 -12.95
C ALA A 60 -4.25 11.09 -12.13
N ILE A 61 -5.45 10.88 -12.70
CA ILE A 61 -6.72 11.29 -12.08
C ILE A 61 -7.63 10.08 -11.88
N ASP A 62 -8.18 9.93 -10.67
CA ASP A 62 -9.13 8.87 -10.30
C ASP A 62 -8.63 7.45 -10.62
N CYS A 63 -7.33 7.21 -10.41
CA CYS A 63 -6.70 5.92 -10.64
C CYS A 63 -6.84 5.00 -9.43
N ILE A 64 -7.02 3.70 -9.68
CA ILE A 64 -7.25 2.69 -8.64
C ILE A 64 -6.21 1.57 -8.76
N VAL A 65 -5.52 1.28 -7.66
CA VAL A 65 -4.65 0.10 -7.50
C VAL A 65 -5.33 -0.84 -6.50
N GLN A 66 -5.83 -1.98 -6.97
CA GLN A 66 -6.61 -2.89 -6.13
C GLN A 66 -6.37 -4.37 -6.44
N TYR A 67 -6.56 -5.23 -5.45
CA TYR A 67 -6.47 -6.68 -5.58
C TYR A 67 -5.15 -7.15 -6.18
N ASN A 68 -4.04 -6.47 -5.90
CA ASN A 68 -2.72 -6.84 -6.37
C ASN A 68 -1.90 -7.48 -5.25
N TYR A 69 -0.92 -8.27 -5.66
CA TYR A 69 0.10 -8.81 -4.78
C TYR A 69 1.45 -8.21 -5.11
N SER A 70 2.09 -7.62 -4.10
CA SER A 70 3.42 -7.02 -4.14
C SER A 70 4.34 -7.75 -3.19
N HIS A 71 5.56 -8.10 -3.60
CA HIS A 71 6.53 -8.66 -2.67
C HIS A 71 7.99 -8.47 -3.10
N ASP A 72 8.85 -8.33 -2.12
CA ASP A 72 10.31 -8.30 -2.29
C ASP A 72 10.85 -7.19 -3.22
N ASN A 73 10.06 -6.16 -3.55
CA ASN A 73 10.50 -5.03 -4.36
C ASN A 73 11.46 -4.13 -3.57
N GLU A 74 12.55 -3.69 -4.21
CA GLU A 74 13.59 -2.90 -3.53
C GLU A 74 13.12 -1.50 -3.17
N GLY A 75 12.37 -0.83 -4.04
CA GLY A 75 11.83 0.51 -3.80
C GLY A 75 10.55 0.52 -2.97
N GLY A 76 9.83 -0.61 -2.90
CA GLY A 76 8.64 -0.71 -2.08
C GLY A 76 7.37 -1.13 -2.82
N PHE A 77 6.22 -0.88 -2.18
CA PHE A 77 4.93 -1.31 -2.70
C PHE A 77 4.30 -0.27 -3.63
N MET A 78 4.11 0.96 -3.15
CA MET A 78 3.26 1.94 -3.82
C MET A 78 3.89 3.33 -3.80
N LEU A 79 3.93 3.98 -4.97
CA LEU A 79 4.31 5.37 -5.14
C LEU A 79 3.09 6.22 -5.52
N PHE A 80 2.97 7.39 -4.93
CA PHE A 80 2.12 8.50 -5.36
C PHE A 80 3.02 9.70 -5.66
N ILE A 81 2.92 10.25 -6.84
CA ILE A 81 3.76 11.38 -7.25
C ILE A 81 2.93 12.52 -7.86
N ASP A 82 3.47 13.73 -7.75
CA ASP A 82 2.95 14.96 -8.34
C ASP A 82 1.51 15.32 -7.93
N ALA A 83 1.37 15.74 -6.67
CA ALA A 83 0.09 16.19 -6.13
C ALA A 83 -0.52 17.42 -6.85
N SER A 84 0.27 18.15 -7.66
CA SER A 84 -0.21 19.37 -8.30
C SER A 84 -1.27 19.13 -9.37
N ASN A 85 -1.16 18.04 -10.11
CA ASN A 85 -2.08 17.70 -11.20
C ASN A 85 -2.77 16.35 -11.01
N SER A 86 -2.29 15.53 -10.08
CA SER A 86 -2.86 14.21 -9.78
C SER A 86 -3.90 14.31 -8.67
N SER A 87 -4.96 13.51 -8.73
CA SER A 87 -6.01 13.50 -7.71
C SER A 87 -6.79 12.19 -7.70
N GLY A 88 -7.49 11.90 -6.59
CA GLY A 88 -8.44 10.80 -6.50
C GLY A 88 -7.81 9.40 -6.47
N GLY A 89 -6.51 9.29 -6.23
CA GLY A 89 -5.81 8.01 -6.16
C GLY A 89 -6.36 7.10 -5.07
N ILE A 90 -6.70 5.85 -5.40
CA ILE A 90 -7.21 4.85 -4.46
C ILE A 90 -6.32 3.61 -4.48
N VAL A 91 -5.86 3.20 -3.29
CA VAL A 91 -5.12 1.93 -3.10
C VAL A 91 -5.87 1.09 -2.09
N ARG A 92 -6.38 -0.08 -2.52
CA ARG A 92 -7.24 -0.91 -1.68
C ARG A 92 -7.14 -2.40 -1.95
N TYR A 93 -7.38 -3.21 -0.94
CA TYR A 93 -7.42 -4.68 -1.02
C TYR A 93 -6.18 -5.30 -1.68
N ASN A 94 -5.01 -4.71 -1.49
CA ASN A 94 -3.75 -5.26 -1.94
C ASN A 94 -3.04 -5.97 -0.78
N ILE A 95 -2.17 -6.91 -1.11
CA ILE A 95 -1.22 -7.52 -0.16
C ILE A 95 0.19 -7.09 -0.55
N SER A 96 0.92 -6.53 0.42
CA SER A 96 2.34 -6.22 0.33
C SER A 96 3.10 -7.09 1.32
N GLN A 97 4.08 -7.85 0.85
CA GLN A 97 4.89 -8.74 1.67
C GLN A 97 6.38 -8.47 1.45
N ASN A 98 7.08 -8.05 2.49
CA ASN A 98 8.52 -7.84 2.47
C ASN A 98 9.02 -6.90 1.37
N ASP A 99 8.18 -5.98 0.91
CA ASP A 99 8.63 -4.86 0.13
C ASP A 99 9.62 -4.04 0.96
N LYS A 100 10.74 -3.68 0.36
CA LYS A 100 11.87 -3.06 1.07
C LYS A 100 11.69 -1.54 1.13
N THR A 101 12.67 -0.81 1.45
CA THR A 101 12.76 0.65 1.57
C THR A 101 11.47 1.32 2.11
N ARG A 102 10.31 1.16 1.48
CA ARG A 102 9.04 1.78 1.91
C ARG A 102 7.80 1.04 1.40
N ILE A 103 6.69 1.15 2.11
CA ILE A 103 5.42 0.60 1.64
C ILE A 103 4.67 1.66 0.80
N PHE A 104 4.39 2.82 1.39
CA PHE A 104 3.73 3.92 0.69
C PHE A 104 4.68 5.12 0.61
N MET A 105 5.09 5.46 -0.60
CA MET A 105 5.82 6.67 -0.87
C MET A 105 4.87 7.75 -1.38
N ILE A 106 4.92 8.93 -0.77
CA ILE A 106 4.16 10.11 -1.18
C ILE A 106 5.18 11.19 -1.53
N ALA A 107 5.28 11.53 -2.80
CA ALA A 107 6.28 12.45 -3.33
C ALA A 107 5.62 13.72 -3.87
N GLY A 108 6.08 14.90 -3.43
CA GLY A 108 5.53 16.20 -3.84
C GLY A 108 4.19 16.54 -3.20
N GLY A 109 3.89 15.98 -2.02
CA GLY A 109 2.67 16.25 -1.26
C GLY A 109 1.52 15.27 -1.49
N VAL A 110 0.41 15.50 -0.81
CA VAL A 110 -0.77 14.62 -0.85
C VAL A 110 -1.65 14.95 -2.05
N GLN A 111 -1.87 13.98 -2.91
CA GLN A 111 -2.87 14.11 -3.98
C GLN A 111 -4.26 14.38 -3.38
N PRO A 112 -5.01 15.39 -3.85
CA PRO A 112 -6.37 15.63 -3.36
C PRO A 112 -7.25 14.38 -3.49
N ASN A 113 -8.03 14.08 -2.45
CA ASN A 113 -8.92 12.90 -2.37
C ASN A 113 -8.20 11.53 -2.37
N MET A 114 -6.93 11.47 -2.06
CA MET A 114 -6.17 10.22 -1.94
C MET A 114 -6.77 9.31 -0.85
N LYS A 115 -6.91 8.02 -1.14
CA LYS A 115 -7.47 7.03 -0.22
C LYS A 115 -6.66 5.74 -0.21
N ILE A 116 -6.20 5.34 0.97
CA ILE A 116 -5.47 4.09 1.20
C ILE A 116 -6.26 3.27 2.22
N TYR A 117 -6.87 2.17 1.81
CA TYR A 117 -7.70 1.40 2.74
C TYR A 117 -7.80 -0.09 2.41
N ASN A 118 -8.09 -0.88 3.44
CA ASN A 118 -8.23 -2.34 3.31
C ASN A 118 -7.03 -3.02 2.62
N ASN A 119 -5.79 -2.56 2.88
CA ASN A 119 -4.59 -3.27 2.45
C ASN A 119 -4.02 -4.10 3.59
N THR A 120 -3.33 -5.18 3.27
CA THR A 120 -2.57 -6.00 4.22
C THR A 120 -1.09 -5.88 3.94
N ILE A 121 -0.33 -5.44 4.93
CA ILE A 121 1.12 -5.22 4.86
C ILE A 121 1.80 -6.18 5.84
N TYR A 122 2.81 -6.90 5.38
CA TYR A 122 3.67 -7.73 6.19
C TYR A 122 5.14 -7.39 5.96
N ILE A 123 5.84 -7.06 7.04
CA ILE A 123 7.26 -6.71 7.05
C ILE A 123 7.95 -7.65 8.03
N SER A 124 8.87 -8.49 7.53
CA SER A 124 9.62 -9.44 8.36
C SER A 124 10.69 -8.76 9.20
N GLU A 125 11.21 -9.49 10.17
CA GLU A 125 12.40 -9.08 10.94
C GLU A 125 13.60 -8.78 10.02
N GLY A 126 14.42 -7.82 10.43
CA GLY A 126 15.63 -7.42 9.72
C GLY A 126 15.42 -6.41 8.60
N LEU A 127 14.17 -6.09 8.25
CA LEU A 127 13.86 -5.00 7.31
C LEU A 127 13.67 -3.68 8.08
N ASP A 128 14.15 -2.58 7.50
CA ASP A 128 13.94 -1.21 8.01
C ASP A 128 12.92 -0.43 7.17
N THR A 129 12.02 -1.15 6.53
CA THR A 129 11.00 -0.62 5.61
C THR A 129 10.13 0.44 6.26
N LYS A 130 10.15 1.65 5.75
CA LYS A 130 9.23 2.70 6.18
C LYS A 130 7.81 2.39 5.71
N ILE A 131 6.83 2.51 6.59
CA ILE A 131 5.44 2.20 6.24
C ILE A 131 4.84 3.34 5.42
N ILE A 132 5.11 4.58 5.79
CA ILE A 132 4.80 5.77 4.99
C ILE A 132 6.07 6.59 4.90
N GLU A 133 6.47 6.99 3.69
CA GLU A 133 7.57 7.92 3.46
C GLU A 133 7.09 9.09 2.61
N HIS A 134 7.16 10.29 3.18
CA HIS A 134 6.99 11.53 2.43
C HIS A 134 8.35 12.03 1.94
N THR A 135 8.43 12.33 0.66
CA THR A 135 9.63 12.91 0.03
C THR A 135 9.26 14.10 -0.83
N TRP A 136 10.26 14.95 -1.15
CA TRP A 136 10.05 16.23 -1.83
C TRP A 136 9.15 17.16 -1.02
N ASP A 137 9.58 17.44 0.19
CA ASP A 137 8.96 18.50 1.00
C ASP A 137 9.39 19.87 0.43
N GLU A 138 8.74 20.27 -0.67
CA GLU A 138 8.93 21.56 -1.27
C GLU A 138 8.01 22.59 -0.62
N ALA A 139 8.47 23.85 -0.58
CA ALA A 139 7.65 24.96 -0.12
C ALA A 139 6.42 25.09 -1.06
N GLY A 140 5.26 24.67 -0.59
CA GLY A 140 4.03 24.64 -1.38
C GLY A 140 3.42 23.26 -1.61
N ASP A 141 3.96 22.23 -0.98
CA ASP A 141 3.36 20.89 -0.99
C ASP A 141 1.87 20.94 -0.67
N ILE A 142 1.07 20.25 -1.48
CA ILE A 142 -0.37 20.17 -1.27
C ILE A 142 -0.64 19.35 -0.01
N ASN A 143 -1.28 19.98 0.97
CA ASN A 143 -1.70 19.36 2.23
C ASN A 143 -3.22 19.09 2.20
N ALA A 144 -3.68 18.31 1.24
CA ALA A 144 -5.07 17.95 1.07
C ALA A 144 -5.53 16.92 2.11
N PRO A 145 -6.82 16.85 2.45
CA PRO A 145 -7.37 15.75 3.24
C PRO A 145 -7.19 14.40 2.51
N TRP A 146 -6.78 13.39 3.25
CA TRP A 146 -6.61 12.03 2.73
C TRP A 146 -6.96 10.98 3.79
N ILE A 147 -7.17 9.75 3.35
CA ILE A 147 -7.68 8.68 4.20
C ILE A 147 -6.69 7.51 4.27
N PHE A 148 -6.42 7.04 5.50
CA PHE A 148 -5.71 5.80 5.78
C PHE A 148 -6.52 4.96 6.77
N LYS A 149 -7.34 4.02 6.27
CA LYS A 149 -8.32 3.30 7.08
C LYS A 149 -8.34 1.80 6.79
N ASN A 150 -8.75 1.02 7.77
CA ASN A 150 -8.93 -0.41 7.62
C ASN A 150 -7.70 -1.15 7.06
N ASN A 151 -6.49 -0.62 7.18
CA ASN A 151 -5.28 -1.34 6.78
C ASN A 151 -4.79 -2.24 7.91
N SER A 152 -4.30 -3.43 7.58
CA SER A 152 -3.67 -4.34 8.53
C SER A 152 -2.16 -4.34 8.32
N ILE A 153 -1.41 -3.87 9.31
CA ILE A 153 0.04 -3.72 9.26
C ILE A 153 0.66 -4.66 10.29
N CYS A 154 1.33 -5.70 9.81
CA CYS A 154 2.16 -6.60 10.60
C CYS A 154 3.62 -6.20 10.41
N ASN A 155 4.14 -5.35 11.28
CA ASN A 155 5.49 -4.82 11.21
C ASN A 155 6.40 -5.52 12.24
N TYR A 156 7.27 -6.41 11.79
CA TYR A 156 8.32 -7.01 12.61
C TYR A 156 9.69 -6.38 12.34
N GLY A 157 9.76 -5.46 11.37
CA GLY A 157 10.94 -4.66 11.06
C GLY A 157 11.12 -3.44 11.96
N SER A 158 12.09 -2.59 11.63
CA SER A 158 12.45 -1.40 12.42
C SER A 158 12.00 -0.07 11.82
N GLY A 159 11.44 -0.06 10.62
CA GLY A 159 10.99 1.15 9.94
C GLY A 159 9.78 1.82 10.60
N GLY A 160 9.59 3.09 10.31
CA GLY A 160 8.56 3.92 10.91
C GLY A 160 7.71 4.68 9.89
N TYR A 161 7.25 5.87 10.28
CA TYR A 161 6.35 6.70 9.49
C TYR A 161 6.91 8.12 9.34
N MET A 162 6.92 8.61 8.12
CA MET A 162 7.09 10.02 7.78
C MET A 162 5.81 10.46 7.07
N ILE A 163 4.85 10.99 7.84
CA ILE A 163 3.50 11.28 7.36
C ILE A 163 3.47 12.70 6.78
N PRO A 164 3.02 12.88 5.52
CA PRO A 164 2.91 14.19 4.91
C PRO A 164 1.79 15.01 5.52
N GLY A 165 2.05 16.29 5.76
CA GLY A 165 1.05 17.25 6.19
C GLY A 165 0.37 16.92 7.51
N LYS A 166 -0.81 17.55 7.72
CA LYS A 166 -1.60 17.39 8.97
C LYS A 166 -3.01 16.86 8.74
N ASN A 167 -3.43 16.67 7.50
CA ASN A 167 -4.81 16.40 7.12
C ASN A 167 -5.09 14.90 6.84
N GLY A 168 -4.20 14.01 7.27
CA GLY A 168 -4.43 12.56 7.20
C GLY A 168 -5.47 12.10 8.22
N ILE A 169 -6.47 11.35 7.75
CA ILE A 169 -7.51 10.75 8.58
C ILE A 169 -7.18 9.26 8.75
N PHE A 170 -6.64 8.92 9.92
CA PHE A 170 -6.30 7.57 10.32
C PHE A 170 -7.39 6.99 11.20
N SER A 171 -7.93 5.83 10.85
CA SER A 171 -8.88 5.14 11.72
C SER A 171 -9.06 3.66 11.38
N ASN A 172 -9.38 2.86 12.38
CA ASN A 172 -9.69 1.44 12.24
C ASN A 172 -8.56 0.64 11.56
N ASN A 173 -7.30 1.01 11.78
CA ASN A 173 -6.18 0.20 11.32
C ASN A 173 -5.72 -0.78 12.40
N VAL A 174 -5.16 -1.89 11.97
CA VAL A 174 -4.42 -2.82 12.83
C VAL A 174 -2.93 -2.52 12.69
N TYR A 175 -2.27 -2.32 13.83
CA TYR A 175 -0.82 -2.20 13.95
C TYR A 175 -0.35 -3.33 14.86
N HIS A 176 0.34 -4.31 14.31
CA HIS A 176 0.80 -5.48 15.05
C HIS A 176 2.30 -5.70 14.88
N GLY A 177 2.97 -6.13 15.95
CA GLY A 177 4.41 -6.34 15.98
C GLY A 177 5.14 -5.16 16.63
N ASN A 178 6.10 -4.58 15.94
CA ASN A 178 6.88 -3.44 16.43
C ASN A 178 6.12 -2.12 16.26
N HIS A 179 6.19 -1.27 17.29
CA HIS A 179 5.52 0.03 17.34
C HIS A 179 6.55 1.16 17.35
N PRO A 180 6.96 1.70 16.20
CA PRO A 180 7.88 2.84 16.15
C PRO A 180 7.24 4.08 16.77
N SER A 181 8.06 4.96 17.38
CA SER A 181 7.58 6.18 18.03
C SER A 181 6.87 7.16 17.07
N THR A 182 7.04 6.99 15.78
CA THR A 182 6.39 7.76 14.71
C THR A 182 5.07 7.17 14.26
N GLU A 183 4.62 6.05 14.85
CA GLU A 183 3.34 5.42 14.53
C GLU A 183 2.17 6.38 14.81
N PRO A 184 1.23 6.58 13.86
CA PRO A 184 0.19 7.59 14.02
C PRO A 184 -0.75 7.27 15.18
N ALA A 185 -1.16 8.31 15.89
CA ALA A 185 -2.30 8.24 16.78
C ALA A 185 -3.58 8.24 15.94
N GLU A 186 -4.51 7.34 16.25
CA GLU A 186 -5.76 7.28 15.51
C GLU A 186 -6.94 6.83 16.36
N LEU A 187 -8.15 7.08 15.82
CA LEU A 187 -9.41 6.62 16.38
C LEU A 187 -9.62 5.13 16.06
N ASN A 188 -10.03 4.33 17.04
CA ASN A 188 -10.26 2.89 16.91
C ASN A 188 -9.02 2.08 16.50
N LYS A 189 -7.85 2.50 16.94
CA LYS A 189 -6.59 1.78 16.76
C LYS A 189 -6.65 0.39 17.38
N ILE A 190 -6.21 -0.62 16.63
CA ILE A 190 -6.09 -2.01 17.10
C ILE A 190 -4.62 -2.40 17.08
N THR A 191 -4.10 -2.84 18.23
CA THR A 191 -2.71 -3.36 18.35
C THR A 191 -2.66 -4.87 18.61
N ALA A 192 -3.82 -5.50 18.79
CA ALA A 192 -3.92 -6.92 19.01
C ALA A 192 -3.62 -7.70 17.71
N ASP A 193 -3.07 -8.91 17.88
CA ASP A 193 -2.77 -9.83 16.77
C ASP A 193 -4.00 -10.02 15.86
N PRO A 194 -3.90 -9.70 14.56
CA PRO A 194 -4.97 -9.94 13.59
C PRO A 194 -5.22 -11.43 13.34
N LYS A 195 -4.38 -12.32 13.84
CA LYS A 195 -4.50 -13.79 13.74
C LYS A 195 -4.64 -14.29 12.30
N PHE A 196 -3.75 -13.84 11.45
CA PHE A 196 -3.60 -14.47 10.14
C PHE A 196 -3.20 -15.95 10.26
N VAL A 197 -3.53 -16.76 9.29
CA VAL A 197 -3.21 -18.22 9.29
C VAL A 197 -1.69 -18.43 9.31
N ASN A 198 -0.96 -17.77 8.41
CA ASN A 198 0.49 -17.82 8.32
C ASN A 198 1.01 -16.64 7.49
N PRO A 199 0.99 -15.40 8.03
CA PRO A 199 1.41 -14.22 7.26
C PRO A 199 2.90 -14.29 6.94
N GLY A 200 3.31 -13.72 5.81
CA GLY A 200 4.69 -13.78 5.33
C GLY A 200 5.06 -15.08 4.61
N SER A 201 4.12 -16.02 4.46
CA SER A 201 4.37 -17.29 3.75
C SER A 201 4.06 -17.23 2.25
N GLY A 202 3.61 -16.09 1.74
CA GLY A 202 3.34 -15.91 0.32
C GLY A 202 4.59 -16.16 -0.52
N LYS A 203 4.38 -16.74 -1.69
CA LYS A 203 5.38 -17.00 -2.72
C LYS A 203 4.84 -16.45 -4.03
N ARG A 204 5.45 -16.77 -5.15
CA ARG A 204 4.90 -16.45 -6.45
C ARG A 204 3.51 -17.04 -6.64
N GLY A 205 2.58 -16.24 -7.16
CA GLY A 205 1.21 -16.60 -7.48
C GLY A 205 0.21 -16.35 -6.35
N PHE A 206 -0.99 -15.93 -6.72
CA PHE A 206 -2.08 -15.63 -5.79
C PHE A 206 -2.52 -16.83 -4.93
N GLU A 207 -2.36 -18.05 -5.43
CA GLU A 207 -2.63 -19.28 -4.71
C GLU A 207 -1.77 -19.45 -3.46
N SER A 208 -0.63 -18.79 -3.41
CA SER A 208 0.26 -18.79 -2.24
C SER A 208 -0.25 -17.93 -1.07
N LEU A 209 -1.24 -17.07 -1.29
CA LEU A 209 -1.69 -16.05 -0.34
C LEU A 209 -2.64 -16.57 0.75
N SER A 210 -2.91 -17.88 0.80
CA SER A 210 -3.80 -18.49 1.81
C SER A 210 -3.38 -18.21 3.27
N GLY A 211 -2.10 -17.90 3.48
CA GLY A 211 -1.56 -17.48 4.78
C GLY A 211 -2.17 -16.19 5.34
N TYR A 212 -2.76 -15.37 4.48
CA TYR A 212 -3.39 -14.09 4.85
C TYR A 212 -4.88 -14.21 5.20
N TYR A 213 -5.48 -15.39 5.18
CA TYR A 213 -6.81 -15.57 5.76
C TYR A 213 -6.79 -15.35 7.26
N LEU A 214 -7.88 -14.77 7.78
CA LEU A 214 -8.06 -14.57 9.21
C LEU A 214 -8.58 -15.83 9.90
N LYS A 215 -7.97 -16.18 11.02
CA LYS A 215 -8.51 -17.23 11.93
C LYS A 215 -9.76 -16.72 12.65
N LYS A 216 -10.55 -17.62 13.18
CA LYS A 216 -11.70 -17.30 14.04
C LYS A 216 -11.29 -16.42 15.22
N LYS A 217 -12.13 -15.46 15.57
CA LYS A 217 -11.89 -14.48 16.65
C LYS A 217 -10.66 -13.59 16.40
N SER A 218 -10.38 -13.28 15.15
CA SER A 218 -9.42 -12.25 14.77
C SER A 218 -9.85 -10.89 15.31
N SER A 219 -8.89 -10.08 15.78
CA SER A 219 -9.13 -8.69 16.16
C SER A 219 -9.47 -7.80 14.97
N ALA A 220 -9.07 -8.22 13.76
CA ALA A 220 -9.38 -7.54 12.50
C ALA A 220 -10.75 -7.93 11.91
N GLY A 221 -11.39 -8.99 12.46
CA GLY A 221 -12.65 -9.48 11.94
C GLY A 221 -13.82 -8.56 12.21
N GLN A 222 -14.50 -8.06 11.18
CA GLN A 222 -15.64 -7.14 11.25
C GLN A 222 -15.39 -5.87 12.11
N ALA A 223 -14.14 -5.42 12.17
CA ALA A 223 -13.71 -4.27 12.98
C ALA A 223 -13.45 -3.02 12.13
N GLY A 224 -13.57 -3.12 10.83
CA GLY A 224 -13.35 -2.00 9.91
C GLY A 224 -14.47 -0.97 9.95
N ALA A 225 -14.18 0.25 9.53
CA ALA A 225 -15.20 1.23 9.20
C ALA A 225 -15.89 0.84 7.90
N VAL A 226 -17.17 1.16 7.77
CA VAL A 226 -17.87 1.09 6.47
C VAL A 226 -17.29 2.15 5.55
N ILE A 227 -16.98 1.77 4.32
CA ILE A 227 -16.44 2.66 3.30
C ILE A 227 -17.34 2.57 2.07
N ASP A 228 -17.85 3.69 1.63
CA ASP A 228 -18.67 3.77 0.43
C ASP A 228 -17.83 3.49 -0.84
N HIS A 229 -18.42 2.82 -1.81
CA HIS A 229 -17.79 2.51 -3.10
C HIS A 229 -16.47 1.75 -2.97
N HIS A 230 -16.41 0.83 -2.01
CA HIS A 230 -15.19 0.07 -1.65
C HIS A 230 -14.77 -1.02 -2.67
N GLY A 231 -15.42 -1.15 -3.82
CA GLY A 231 -15.03 -2.12 -4.87
C GLY A 231 -15.82 -3.43 -4.85
N GLY A 232 -16.62 -3.67 -3.82
CA GLY A 232 -17.60 -4.76 -3.74
C GLY A 232 -17.05 -6.13 -3.34
N GLN A 233 -15.72 -6.32 -3.36
CA GLN A 233 -15.11 -7.61 -3.00
C GLN A 233 -13.71 -7.44 -2.39
N ASP A 234 -13.17 -8.50 -1.85
CA ASP A 234 -11.80 -8.60 -1.34
C ASP A 234 -10.83 -9.14 -2.42
N ILE A 235 -9.54 -9.28 -2.05
CA ILE A 235 -8.50 -9.76 -2.98
C ILE A 235 -8.77 -11.18 -3.53
N PHE A 236 -9.53 -11.99 -2.83
CA PHE A 236 -9.93 -13.34 -3.25
C PHE A 236 -11.29 -13.40 -3.95
N GLY A 237 -11.90 -12.24 -4.24
CA GLY A 237 -13.21 -12.14 -4.90
C GLY A 237 -14.40 -12.39 -3.97
N LYS A 238 -14.19 -12.49 -2.66
CA LYS A 238 -15.29 -12.62 -1.70
C LYS A 238 -16.01 -11.28 -1.55
N LYS A 239 -17.34 -11.31 -1.66
CA LYS A 239 -18.17 -10.10 -1.55
C LYS A 239 -17.98 -9.40 -0.22
N VAL A 240 -17.78 -8.09 -0.27
CA VAL A 240 -17.77 -7.17 0.87
C VAL A 240 -19.09 -6.41 0.90
N SER A 241 -19.64 -6.20 2.09
CA SER A 241 -20.94 -5.53 2.25
C SER A 241 -20.80 -4.01 2.28
N ASP A 242 -21.75 -3.32 1.68
CA ASP A 242 -21.85 -1.85 1.71
C ASP A 242 -22.47 -1.31 3.02
N SER A 243 -23.02 -2.19 3.87
CA SER A 243 -23.84 -1.77 5.03
C SER A 243 -23.35 -2.29 6.38
N VAL A 244 -22.38 -3.19 6.41
CA VAL A 244 -21.82 -3.70 7.65
C VAL A 244 -20.30 -3.58 7.64
N PRO A 245 -19.65 -3.45 8.80
CA PRO A 245 -18.20 -3.40 8.90
C PRO A 245 -17.53 -4.57 8.18
N SER A 246 -16.54 -4.27 7.34
CA SER A 246 -15.67 -5.28 6.74
C SER A 246 -14.62 -5.76 7.74
N ASN A 247 -13.90 -6.80 7.38
CA ASN A 247 -12.63 -7.07 8.05
C ASN A 247 -11.64 -5.92 7.77
N ILE A 248 -10.66 -5.76 8.66
CA ILE A 248 -9.53 -4.88 8.44
C ILE A 248 -8.46 -5.65 7.63
N GLY A 249 -7.96 -5.04 6.56
CA GLY A 249 -7.02 -5.67 5.64
C GLY A 249 -7.65 -6.09 4.31
N ALA A 250 -6.87 -6.78 3.49
CA ALA A 250 -7.21 -7.15 2.10
C ALA A 250 -8.17 -8.34 1.99
N VAL A 251 -8.48 -9.03 3.10
CA VAL A 251 -9.26 -10.27 3.13
C VAL A 251 -10.50 -10.10 4.02
N ASN A 252 -11.67 -10.44 3.48
CA ASN A 252 -12.95 -10.28 4.19
C ASN A 252 -13.57 -11.61 4.61
#